data_8ac23b484f9bb6825bdf98b0abdd6396
#
_entry.id   8ac23b484f9bb6825bdf98b0abdd6396
#
_cell.length_a   1.000
_cell.length_b   1.000
_cell.length_c   1.000
_cell.angle_alpha   90.00
_cell.angle_beta   90.00
_cell.angle_gamma   90.00
#
_symmetry.space_group_name_H-M   'P 1'
#
loop_
_entity.id
_entity.type
_entity.pdbx_description
1 polymer ?
#
loop_
_entity_poly.entity_id
_entity_poly.type
_entity_poly.pdbx_seq_one_letter_code
_entity_poly.pdbx_strand_id
1 'polypeptide(L)'
;TTIIAIDYLAELFQSRMYKNDISILLEDNKPVVKISSVTFKELLYFVMAPIRTYAKHDVIIVNKLINLFQHLAFNIDCDNKGYLADIDNEVKRLSIDANSAISNQEDLKLINDRLESFNL
;
A
#
# COMPACT_ATOMS: atom_id res chain seq x y z
N THR A 1 -11.43 -1.30 -15.88
CA THR A 1 -10.20 -2.08 -16.02
C THR A 1 -9.42 -2.14 -14.72
N THR A 2 -8.49 -3.06 -14.61
CA THR A 2 -7.63 -3.21 -13.42
C THR A 2 -6.81 -1.93 -13.14
N ILE A 3 -6.31 -1.28 -14.18
CA ILE A 3 -5.53 -0.05 -14.05
C ILE A 3 -6.36 1.08 -13.43
N ILE A 4 -7.59 1.25 -13.90
CA ILE A 4 -8.51 2.25 -13.34
C ILE A 4 -8.85 1.91 -11.89
N ALA A 5 -9.05 0.64 -11.58
CA ALA A 5 -9.32 0.21 -10.21
C ALA A 5 -8.16 0.53 -9.27
N ILE A 6 -6.91 0.35 -9.73
CA ILE A 6 -5.73 0.70 -8.94
C ILE A 6 -5.66 2.21 -8.67
N ASP A 7 -5.99 3.04 -9.65
CA ASP A 7 -6.03 4.49 -9.45
C ASP A 7 -7.09 4.89 -8.41
N TYR A 8 -8.25 4.25 -8.43
CA TYR A 8 -9.28 4.43 -7.39
C TYR A 8 -8.78 4.00 -6.01
N LEU A 9 -8.06 2.88 -5.95
CA LEU A 9 -7.49 2.41 -4.69
C LEU A 9 -6.50 3.42 -4.11
N ALA A 10 -5.71 4.10 -4.94
CA ALA A 10 -4.79 5.14 -4.48
C ALA A 10 -5.55 6.22 -3.73
N GLU A 11 -6.67 6.69 -4.27
CA GLU A 11 -7.50 7.71 -3.62
C GLU A 11 -8.13 7.20 -2.33
N LEU A 12 -8.62 5.97 -2.32
CA LEU A 12 -9.24 5.36 -1.13
C LEU A 12 -8.24 5.20 0.00
N PHE A 13 -7.04 4.69 -0.29
CA PHE A 13 -6.00 4.54 0.73
C PHE A 13 -5.52 5.88 1.24
N GLN A 14 -5.35 6.87 0.37
CA GLN A 14 -4.97 8.21 0.78
C GLN A 14 -6.01 8.81 1.73
N SER A 15 -7.28 8.67 1.38
CA SER A 15 -8.38 9.12 2.25
C SER A 15 -8.36 8.40 3.59
N ARG A 16 -8.10 7.09 3.60
CA ARG A 16 -8.01 6.31 4.85
C ARG A 16 -6.84 6.74 5.72
N MET A 17 -5.72 7.15 5.12
CA MET A 17 -4.54 7.60 5.85
C MET A 17 -4.76 8.89 6.63
N TYR A 18 -5.72 9.72 6.23
CA TYR A 18 -6.09 10.91 7.00
C TYR A 18 -6.85 10.57 8.28
N LYS A 19 -7.38 9.35 8.39
CA LYS A 19 -8.05 8.88 9.60
C LYS A 19 -7.03 8.17 10.49
N ASN A 20 -7.21 8.28 11.80
CA ASN A 20 -6.41 7.52 12.75
C ASN A 20 -7.07 6.17 13.01
N ASP A 21 -6.26 5.12 13.17
CA ASP A 21 -6.75 3.82 13.60
C ASP A 21 -7.33 3.90 15.01
N ILE A 22 -6.77 4.79 15.82
CA ILE A 22 -7.24 5.07 17.17
C ILE A 22 -7.57 6.56 17.26
N SER A 23 -8.76 6.87 17.76
CA SER A 23 -9.18 8.25 17.97
C SER A 23 -9.74 8.42 19.38
N ILE A 24 -9.61 9.64 19.91
CA ILE A 24 -10.19 10.01 21.21
C ILE A 24 -11.37 10.93 20.95
N LEU A 25 -12.54 10.51 21.41
CA LEU A 25 -13.78 11.26 21.30
C LEU A 25 -14.23 11.71 22.69
N LEU A 26 -14.96 12.84 22.74
CA LEU A 26 -15.58 13.30 23.97
C LEU A 26 -17.05 12.87 23.97
N GLU A 27 -17.41 12.05 24.94
CA GLU A 27 -18.80 11.69 25.22
C GLU A 27 -19.12 12.12 26.66
N ASP A 28 -20.17 12.92 26.82
CA ASP A 28 -20.56 13.47 28.14
C ASP A 28 -19.38 14.13 28.87
N ASN A 29 -18.54 14.87 28.11
CA ASN A 29 -17.34 15.55 28.58
C ASN A 29 -16.25 14.58 29.13
N LYS A 30 -16.33 13.30 28.81
CA LYS A 30 -15.30 12.31 29.16
C LYS A 30 -14.59 11.84 27.92
N PRO A 31 -13.24 11.69 27.95
CA PRO A 31 -12.51 11.15 26.81
C PRO A 31 -12.84 9.66 26.65
N VAL A 32 -13.19 9.28 25.43
CA VAL A 32 -13.44 7.88 25.05
C VAL A 32 -12.51 7.53 23.89
N VAL A 33 -11.74 6.44 24.06
CA VAL A 33 -10.88 5.93 22.99
C VAL A 33 -11.69 5.09 22.03
N LYS A 34 -11.66 5.45 20.76
CA LYS A 34 -12.33 4.69 19.70
C LYS A 34 -11.28 4.09 18.80
N ILE A 35 -11.32 2.77 18.62
CA ILE A 35 -10.44 2.01 17.75
C ILE A 35 -11.20 1.69 16.47
N SER A 36 -10.59 1.98 15.31
CA SER A 36 -11.18 1.60 14.03
C SER A 36 -11.34 0.09 13.94
N SER A 37 -12.46 -0.37 13.38
CA SER A 37 -12.74 -1.81 13.20
C SER A 37 -11.73 -2.48 12.27
N VAL A 38 -11.18 -1.71 11.31
CA VAL A 38 -10.14 -2.18 10.39
C VAL A 38 -9.00 -1.17 10.39
N THR A 39 -7.79 -1.63 10.73
CA THR A 39 -6.60 -0.78 10.68
C THR A 39 -6.16 -0.56 9.25
N PHE A 40 -5.36 0.49 9.03
CA PHE A 40 -4.76 0.76 7.72
C PHE A 40 -3.93 -0.45 7.24
N LYS A 41 -3.14 -1.05 8.13
CA LYS A 41 -2.35 -2.24 7.82
C LYS A 41 -3.19 -3.40 7.31
N GLU A 42 -4.29 -3.70 8.02
CA GLU A 42 -5.20 -4.79 7.64
C GLU A 42 -5.89 -4.49 6.32
N LEU A 43 -6.37 -3.26 6.14
CA LEU A 43 -7.02 -2.84 4.91
C LEU A 43 -6.08 -2.97 3.71
N LEU A 44 -4.86 -2.47 3.86
CA LEU A 44 -3.86 -2.53 2.81
C LEU A 44 -3.55 -3.99 2.43
N TYR A 45 -3.35 -4.85 3.42
CA TYR A 45 -3.08 -6.26 3.19
C TYR A 45 -4.26 -6.96 2.50
N PHE A 46 -5.48 -6.80 3.01
CA PHE A 46 -6.66 -7.50 2.48
C PHE A 46 -6.99 -7.09 1.05
N VAL A 47 -6.72 -5.85 0.69
CA VAL A 47 -6.94 -5.37 -0.68
C VAL A 47 -5.81 -5.81 -1.61
N MET A 48 -4.56 -5.71 -1.16
CA MET A 48 -3.39 -5.98 -2.00
C MET A 48 -3.15 -7.47 -2.23
N ALA A 49 -3.42 -8.33 -1.25
CA ALA A 49 -3.11 -9.75 -1.35
C ALA A 49 -3.77 -10.43 -2.57
N PRO A 50 -5.09 -10.26 -2.82
CA PRO A 50 -5.70 -10.82 -4.02
C PRO A 50 -5.14 -10.24 -5.31
N ILE A 51 -4.87 -8.93 -5.34
CA ILE A 51 -4.35 -8.25 -6.52
C ILE A 51 -2.96 -8.78 -6.86
N ARG A 52 -2.07 -8.89 -5.87
CA ARG A 52 -0.73 -9.46 -6.07
C ARG A 52 -0.80 -10.91 -6.58
N THR A 53 -1.63 -11.71 -5.95
CA THR A 53 -1.78 -13.13 -6.31
C THR A 53 -2.24 -13.28 -7.75
N TYR A 54 -3.20 -12.46 -8.18
CA TYR A 54 -3.77 -12.53 -9.53
C TYR A 54 -2.83 -11.94 -10.59
N ALA A 55 -2.16 -10.83 -10.28
CA ALA A 55 -1.47 -10.01 -11.28
C ALA A 55 0.06 -9.97 -11.15
N LYS A 56 0.64 -10.78 -10.27
CA LYS A 56 2.09 -10.74 -9.98
C LYS A 56 3.00 -11.00 -11.19
N HIS A 57 2.48 -11.67 -12.23
CA HIS A 57 3.21 -11.94 -13.47
C HIS A 57 2.95 -10.89 -14.57
N ASP A 58 2.07 -9.93 -14.31
CA ASP A 58 1.78 -8.86 -15.26
C ASP A 58 2.63 -7.62 -14.93
N VAL A 59 3.63 -7.38 -15.76
CA VAL A 59 4.61 -6.30 -15.57
C VAL A 59 3.94 -4.93 -15.50
N ILE A 60 2.92 -4.70 -16.32
CA ILE A 60 2.22 -3.41 -16.34
C ILE A 60 1.50 -3.16 -15.03
N ILE A 61 0.81 -4.18 -14.51
CA ILE A 61 0.08 -4.06 -13.24
C ILE A 61 1.05 -3.93 -12.07
N VAL A 62 2.15 -4.70 -12.07
CA VAL A 62 3.18 -4.58 -11.04
C VAL A 62 3.74 -3.15 -11.00
N ASN A 63 4.03 -2.56 -12.17
CA ASN A 63 4.49 -1.18 -12.23
C ASN A 63 3.45 -0.19 -11.69
N LYS A 64 2.17 -0.44 -11.97
CA LYS A 64 1.08 0.39 -11.43
C LYS A 64 0.99 0.28 -9.91
N LEU A 65 1.19 -0.90 -9.35
CA LEU A 65 1.22 -1.08 -7.90
C LEU A 65 2.40 -0.36 -7.26
N ILE A 66 3.57 -0.39 -7.90
CA ILE A 66 4.72 0.39 -7.44
C ILE A 66 4.40 1.88 -7.44
N ASN A 67 3.77 2.38 -8.49
CA ASN A 67 3.32 3.79 -8.55
C ASN A 67 2.35 4.12 -7.42
N LEU A 68 1.42 3.22 -7.14
CA LEU A 68 0.47 3.38 -6.03
C LEU A 68 1.20 3.55 -4.70
N PHE A 69 2.14 2.65 -4.40
CA PHE A 69 2.87 2.70 -3.14
C PHE A 69 3.76 3.93 -3.04
N GLN A 70 4.42 4.34 -4.13
CA GLN A 70 5.20 5.57 -4.17
C GLN A 70 4.33 6.79 -3.90
N HIS A 71 3.15 6.84 -4.50
CA HIS A 71 2.21 7.93 -4.29
C HIS A 71 1.74 8.00 -2.84
N LEU A 72 1.40 6.86 -2.24
CA LEU A 72 0.99 6.82 -0.83
C LEU A 72 2.11 7.27 0.10
N ALA A 73 3.33 6.78 -0.13
CA ALA A 73 4.47 7.14 0.69
C ALA A 73 4.85 8.62 0.57
N PHE A 74 4.76 9.17 -0.64
CA PHE A 74 5.07 10.58 -0.89
C PHE A 74 4.11 11.53 -0.16
N ASN A 75 2.85 11.14 -0.01
CA ASN A 75 1.83 11.97 0.60
C ASN A 75 1.78 11.87 2.13
N ILE A 76 2.74 11.18 2.74
CA ILE A 76 2.88 11.13 4.20
C ILE A 76 3.89 12.20 4.62
N ASP A 77 3.40 13.31 5.17
CA ASP A 77 4.25 14.40 5.63
C ASP A 77 5.01 14.04 6.91
N CYS A 78 4.34 13.31 7.78
CA CYS A 78 4.91 12.89 9.05
C CYS A 78 4.35 11.53 9.42
N ASP A 79 5.21 10.55 9.57
CA ASP A 79 4.80 9.17 9.88
C ASP A 79 4.60 8.98 11.38
N ASN A 80 3.58 9.64 11.93
CA ASN A 80 3.19 9.47 13.32
C ASN A 80 2.33 8.21 13.55
N LYS A 81 1.91 7.55 12.47
CA LYS A 81 0.96 6.45 12.51
C LYS A 81 1.55 5.09 12.16
N GLY A 82 2.83 5.07 11.74
CA GLY A 82 3.49 3.84 11.32
C GLY A 82 3.07 3.34 9.92
N TYR A 83 2.40 4.17 9.14
CA TYR A 83 1.90 3.77 7.83
C TYR A 83 3.00 3.51 6.80
N LEU A 84 4.14 4.20 6.91
CA LEU A 84 5.29 3.94 6.04
C LEU A 84 5.81 2.51 6.20
N ALA A 85 5.85 2.00 7.42
CA ALA A 85 6.25 0.63 7.66
C ALA A 85 5.26 -0.37 7.05
N ASP A 86 3.97 -0.07 7.12
CA ASP A 86 2.93 -0.91 6.51
C ASP A 86 3.07 -0.94 4.98
N ILE A 87 3.32 0.22 4.37
CA ILE A 87 3.56 0.33 2.93
C ILE A 87 4.83 -0.42 2.53
N ASP A 88 5.91 -0.27 3.29
CA ASP A 88 7.16 -0.97 3.03
C ASP A 88 7.00 -2.50 3.07
N ASN A 89 6.23 -3.01 4.02
CA ASN A 89 5.93 -4.43 4.10
C ASN A 89 5.19 -4.93 2.85
N GLU A 90 4.25 -4.15 2.33
CA GLU A 90 3.55 -4.50 1.09
C GLU A 90 4.46 -4.43 -0.14
N VAL A 91 5.37 -3.46 -0.19
CA VAL A 91 6.38 -3.36 -1.24
C VAL A 91 7.28 -4.60 -1.23
N LYS A 92 7.70 -5.06 -0.07
CA LYS A 92 8.51 -6.27 0.07
C LYS A 92 7.76 -7.52 -0.40
N ARG A 93 6.48 -7.64 -0.05
CA ARG A 93 5.64 -8.75 -0.54
C ARG A 93 5.51 -8.71 -2.06
N LEU A 94 5.28 -7.53 -2.63
CA LEU A 94 5.22 -7.35 -4.09
C LEU A 94 6.54 -7.75 -4.75
N SER A 95 7.67 -7.38 -4.17
CA SER A 95 8.99 -7.75 -4.67
C SER A 95 9.17 -9.27 -4.73
N ILE A 96 8.83 -9.96 -3.66
CA ILE A 96 8.91 -11.42 -3.60
C ILE A 96 8.04 -12.06 -4.67
N ASP A 97 6.79 -11.62 -4.78
CA ASP A 97 5.84 -12.17 -5.74
C ASP A 97 6.28 -11.92 -7.18
N ALA A 98 6.73 -10.70 -7.50
CA ALA A 98 7.20 -10.35 -8.84
C ALA A 98 8.44 -11.16 -9.23
N ASN A 99 9.42 -11.30 -8.32
CA ASN A 99 10.63 -12.05 -8.58
C ASN A 99 10.36 -13.55 -8.80
N SER A 100 9.31 -14.09 -8.20
CA SER A 100 8.93 -15.49 -8.40
C SER A 100 8.09 -15.71 -9.66
N ALA A 101 7.36 -14.69 -10.13
CA ALA A 101 6.36 -14.85 -11.18
C ALA A 101 6.77 -14.31 -12.54
N ILE A 102 7.60 -13.27 -12.59
CA ILE A 102 8.03 -12.65 -13.84
C ILE A 102 9.25 -13.40 -14.36
N SER A 103 9.11 -13.98 -15.56
CA SER A 103 10.18 -14.78 -16.17
C SER A 103 11.11 -13.98 -17.08
N ASN A 104 10.65 -12.86 -17.63
CA ASN A 104 11.49 -12.02 -18.49
C ASN A 104 12.50 -11.26 -17.65
N GLN A 105 13.80 -11.53 -17.88
CA GLN A 105 14.86 -10.98 -17.05
C GLN A 105 15.05 -9.48 -17.21
N GLU A 106 14.78 -8.92 -18.38
CA GLU A 106 14.87 -7.48 -18.61
C GLU A 106 13.77 -6.75 -17.86
N ASP A 107 12.54 -7.28 -17.95
CA ASP A 107 11.40 -6.72 -17.22
C ASP A 107 11.62 -6.79 -15.71
N LEU A 108 12.13 -7.91 -15.25
CA LEU A 108 12.41 -8.12 -13.83
C LEU A 108 13.50 -7.16 -13.32
N LYS A 109 14.51 -6.92 -14.13
CA LYS A 109 15.58 -5.97 -13.78
C LYS A 109 15.00 -4.55 -13.63
N LEU A 110 14.16 -4.12 -14.56
CA LEU A 110 13.54 -2.80 -14.49
C LEU A 110 12.66 -2.65 -13.24
N ILE A 111 11.90 -3.69 -12.91
CA ILE A 111 11.08 -3.69 -11.71
C ILE A 111 11.95 -3.63 -10.45
N ASN A 112 13.00 -4.45 -10.38
CA ASN A 112 13.90 -4.46 -9.23
C ASN A 112 14.64 -3.14 -9.05
N ASP A 113 15.05 -2.50 -10.15
CA ASP A 113 15.67 -1.17 -10.09
C ASP A 113 14.69 -0.14 -9.49
N ARG A 114 13.43 -0.18 -9.87
CA ARG A 114 12.41 0.68 -9.28
C ARG A 114 12.17 0.40 -7.80
N LEU A 115 12.13 -0.88 -7.42
CA LEU A 115 11.93 -1.28 -6.03
C LEU A 115 13.11 -0.89 -5.14
N GLU A 116 14.34 -0.97 -5.66
CA GLU A 116 15.53 -0.52 -4.95
C GLU A 116 15.53 0.99 -4.72
N SER A 117 15.00 1.76 -5.66
CA SER A 117 14.86 3.21 -5.51
C SER A 117 13.74 3.59 -4.53
N PHE A 118 12.92 2.62 -4.13
CA PHE A 118 11.84 2.83 -3.18
C PHE A 118 12.43 2.88 -1.77
N ASN A 119 12.73 4.09 -1.31
CA ASN A 119 13.40 4.30 -0.03
C ASN A 119 12.45 5.01 0.94
N LEU A 120 11.98 4.27 1.92
CA LEU A 120 11.07 4.78 2.95
C LEU A 120 11.78 5.19 4.22
#